data_cc51b4daeb7bf84f4d36fe5b249251b2
#
_entry.id   cc51b4daeb7bf84f4d36fe5b249251b2
#
_cell.length_a   1.000
_cell.length_b   1.000
_cell.length_c   1.000
_cell.angle_alpha   90.00
_cell.angle_beta   90.00
_cell.angle_gamma   90.00
#
_symmetry.space_group_name_H-M   'P 1'
#
loop_
_entity.id
_entity.type
_entity.pdbx_description
1 polymer ?
#
loop_
_entity_poly.entity_id
_entity_poly.type
_entity_poly.pdbx_seq_one_letter_code
_entity_poly.pdbx_strand_id
1 'polypeptide(L)'
;DIYARLIREGRKPTAAEKKDLELAFSRSGFTADYWQGRHGPAMFGTRPENTPEPKELFAAARAKYEKDDACTVPIHFSCSCQAGQPVSLTVWDDGGHVAAAEGPIPEPAQNKALTASDLEARLQKTGGTAFRCTDGSADVADGLFLSAGAVNALRRDALAALENTRCAVPVRREQDFSP
;
A
#
# COMPACT_ATOMS: atom_id res chain seq x y z
N ASP A 1 10.80 -13.17 -6.95
CA ASP A 1 9.96 -14.07 -7.72
C ASP A 1 10.65 -15.36 -8.17
N ILE A 2 11.74 -15.27 -8.95
CA ILE A 2 12.53 -16.45 -9.35
C ILE A 2 13.04 -17.19 -8.11
N TYR A 3 13.69 -16.48 -7.20
CA TYR A 3 14.25 -17.05 -5.98
C TYR A 3 13.19 -17.74 -5.09
N ALA A 4 12.07 -17.07 -4.82
CA ALA A 4 10.97 -17.63 -4.02
C ALA A 4 10.38 -18.89 -4.66
N ARG A 5 10.29 -18.92 -6.01
CA ARG A 5 9.83 -20.08 -6.76
C ARG A 5 10.83 -21.23 -6.66
N LEU A 6 12.13 -20.97 -6.81
CA LEU A 6 13.18 -21.99 -6.72
C LEU A 6 13.21 -22.68 -5.35
N ILE A 7 13.04 -21.88 -4.26
CA ILE A 7 12.97 -22.44 -2.90
C ILE A 7 11.72 -23.31 -2.73
N ARG A 8 10.56 -22.83 -3.21
CA ARG A 8 9.31 -23.58 -3.11
C ARG A 8 9.33 -24.89 -3.88
N GLU A 9 9.96 -24.89 -5.05
CA GLU A 9 10.08 -26.06 -5.93
C GLU A 9 11.28 -26.96 -5.58
N GLY A 10 12.18 -26.53 -4.71
CA GLY A 10 13.38 -27.30 -4.29
C GLY A 10 14.34 -27.60 -5.44
N ARG A 11 14.36 -26.79 -6.50
CA ARG A 11 15.18 -27.00 -7.68
C ARG A 11 16.26 -25.95 -7.90
N LYS A 12 17.24 -26.27 -8.72
CA LYS A 12 18.25 -25.31 -9.17
C LYS A 12 17.70 -24.40 -10.29
N PRO A 13 18.22 -23.17 -10.45
CA PRO A 13 17.85 -22.29 -11.53
C PRO A 13 18.21 -22.86 -12.90
N THR A 14 17.37 -22.61 -13.89
CA THR A 14 17.70 -22.84 -15.29
C THR A 14 18.74 -21.82 -15.76
N ALA A 15 19.35 -22.04 -16.93
CA ALA A 15 20.32 -21.11 -17.50
C ALA A 15 19.70 -19.71 -17.77
N ALA A 16 18.44 -19.66 -18.22
CA ALA A 16 17.72 -18.42 -18.45
C ALA A 16 17.44 -17.67 -17.12
N GLU A 17 16.93 -18.36 -16.10
CA GLU A 17 16.69 -17.77 -14.78
C GLU A 17 17.98 -17.28 -14.14
N LYS A 18 19.09 -18.01 -14.29
CA LYS A 18 20.40 -17.60 -13.81
C LYS A 18 20.85 -16.31 -14.51
N LYS A 19 20.68 -16.23 -15.83
CA LYS A 19 21.00 -15.02 -16.61
C LYS A 19 20.18 -13.82 -16.16
N ASP A 20 18.87 -13.99 -15.92
CA ASP A 20 18.00 -12.91 -15.43
C ASP A 20 18.42 -12.44 -14.04
N LEU A 21 18.79 -13.35 -13.15
CA LEU A 21 19.31 -13.00 -11.82
C LEU A 21 20.65 -12.25 -11.91
N GLU A 22 21.56 -12.70 -12.78
CA GLU A 22 22.84 -12.01 -13.02
C GLU A 22 22.61 -10.59 -13.56
N LEU A 23 21.72 -10.41 -14.55
CA LEU A 23 21.38 -9.10 -15.11
C LEU A 23 20.72 -8.18 -14.08
N ALA A 24 19.89 -8.71 -13.20
CA ALA A 24 19.16 -7.92 -12.19
C ALA A 24 20.07 -7.46 -11.03
N PHE A 25 20.99 -8.32 -10.58
CA PHE A 25 21.72 -8.13 -9.34
C PHE A 25 23.21 -7.88 -9.49
N SER A 26 23.76 -8.05 -10.68
CA SER A 26 25.18 -7.84 -10.91
C SER A 26 25.48 -6.93 -12.11
N ARG A 27 26.36 -5.96 -11.90
CA ARG A 27 26.90 -5.09 -12.97
C ARG A 27 28.10 -5.68 -13.68
N SER A 28 28.78 -6.64 -13.05
CA SER A 28 30.08 -7.16 -13.50
C SER A 28 30.20 -8.69 -13.39
N GLY A 29 29.07 -9.37 -13.23
CA GLY A 29 29.03 -10.81 -12.94
C GLY A 29 29.19 -11.13 -11.44
N PHE A 30 28.94 -12.37 -11.08
CA PHE A 30 29.17 -12.87 -9.73
C PHE A 30 30.54 -13.45 -9.59
N THR A 31 31.20 -13.21 -8.45
CA THR A 31 32.46 -13.86 -8.08
C THR A 31 32.24 -14.75 -6.86
N ALA A 32 32.91 -15.88 -6.82
CA ALA A 32 32.93 -16.79 -5.68
C ALA A 32 34.13 -16.59 -4.76
N ASP A 33 35.05 -15.68 -5.09
CA ASP A 33 36.36 -15.59 -4.44
C ASP A 33 36.25 -15.21 -2.96
N TYR A 34 35.35 -14.29 -2.59
CA TYR A 34 35.09 -13.98 -1.20
C TYR A 34 34.60 -15.20 -0.41
N TRP A 35 33.67 -15.95 -0.97
CA TRP A 35 33.15 -17.17 -0.35
C TRP A 35 34.22 -18.28 -0.20
N GLN A 36 35.15 -18.34 -1.15
CA GLN A 36 36.21 -19.32 -1.17
C GLN A 36 37.49 -18.87 -0.40
N GLY A 37 37.43 -17.71 0.25
CA GLY A 37 38.55 -17.14 1.01
C GLY A 37 39.73 -16.71 0.13
N ARG A 38 39.52 -16.56 -1.18
CA ARG A 38 40.52 -16.06 -2.12
C ARG A 38 40.52 -14.55 -2.18
N HIS A 39 41.54 -13.92 -1.58
CA HIS A 39 41.65 -12.47 -1.58
C HIS A 39 42.53 -12.01 -2.73
N GLY A 40 42.01 -11.10 -3.56
CA GLY A 40 42.77 -10.56 -4.71
C GLY A 40 41.89 -9.71 -5.65
N PRO A 41 42.48 -9.21 -6.77
CA PRO A 41 41.77 -8.40 -7.74
C PRO A 41 40.52 -9.07 -8.34
N ALA A 42 40.46 -10.40 -8.39
CA ALA A 42 39.31 -11.16 -8.87
C ALA A 42 38.07 -11.06 -7.98
N MET A 43 38.20 -10.57 -6.73
CA MET A 43 37.05 -10.23 -5.88
C MET A 43 36.27 -9.04 -6.42
N PHE A 44 36.90 -8.17 -7.17
CA PHE A 44 36.32 -6.97 -7.74
C PHE A 44 35.97 -7.25 -9.19
N GLY A 45 34.68 -7.42 -9.49
CA GLY A 45 34.25 -7.59 -10.87
C GLY A 45 34.59 -6.35 -11.70
N THR A 46 35.03 -6.55 -12.93
CA THR A 46 35.28 -5.46 -13.89
C THR A 46 34.03 -5.29 -14.75
N ARG A 47 33.46 -4.09 -14.75
CA ARG A 47 32.29 -3.80 -15.61
C ARG A 47 32.76 -3.80 -17.07
N PRO A 48 32.22 -4.64 -17.96
CA PRO A 48 32.49 -4.53 -19.39
C PRO A 48 31.98 -3.21 -19.92
N GLU A 49 32.72 -2.56 -20.84
CA GLU A 49 32.37 -1.26 -21.43
C GLU A 49 30.97 -1.25 -22.07
N ASN A 50 30.53 -2.37 -22.62
CA ASN A 50 29.27 -2.52 -23.33
C ASN A 50 28.28 -3.45 -22.58
N THR A 51 28.11 -3.29 -21.27
CA THR A 51 27.08 -4.05 -20.54
C THR A 51 25.71 -3.51 -20.93
N PRO A 52 24.85 -4.29 -21.61
CA PRO A 52 23.51 -3.83 -21.95
C PRO A 52 22.70 -3.59 -20.66
N GLU A 53 22.06 -2.43 -20.58
CA GLU A 53 21.11 -2.21 -19.50
C GLU A 53 19.94 -3.19 -19.66
N PRO A 54 19.52 -3.90 -18.58
CA PRO A 54 18.41 -4.84 -18.62
C PRO A 54 17.05 -4.11 -18.59
N LYS A 55 16.85 -3.16 -19.53
CA LYS A 55 15.66 -2.30 -19.58
C LYS A 55 14.36 -3.08 -19.68
N GLU A 56 14.34 -4.13 -20.52
CA GLU A 56 13.16 -4.98 -20.70
C GLU A 56 12.86 -5.81 -19.44
N LEU A 57 13.89 -6.36 -18.80
CA LEU A 57 13.75 -7.11 -17.56
C LEU A 57 13.19 -6.21 -16.43
N PHE A 58 13.72 -4.99 -16.31
CA PHE A 58 13.23 -4.04 -15.31
C PHE A 58 11.83 -3.53 -15.62
N ALA A 59 11.50 -3.27 -16.90
CA ALA A 59 10.15 -2.90 -17.29
C ALA A 59 9.14 -4.02 -17.00
N ALA A 60 9.48 -5.27 -17.33
CA ALA A 60 8.64 -6.42 -17.01
C ALA A 60 8.49 -6.66 -15.51
N ALA A 61 9.56 -6.45 -14.73
CA ALA A 61 9.50 -6.53 -13.27
C ALA A 61 8.63 -5.41 -12.68
N ARG A 62 8.80 -4.19 -13.15
CA ARG A 62 8.02 -3.01 -12.72
C ARG A 62 6.53 -3.17 -13.00
N ALA A 63 6.16 -3.66 -14.20
CA ALA A 63 4.77 -3.90 -14.56
C ALA A 63 4.04 -4.89 -13.63
N LYS A 64 4.78 -5.75 -12.94
CA LYS A 64 4.20 -6.72 -11.98
C LYS A 64 3.79 -6.09 -10.66
N TYR A 65 4.52 -5.09 -10.16
CA TYR A 65 4.24 -4.49 -8.85
C TYR A 65 3.56 -3.12 -8.92
N GLU A 66 3.65 -2.40 -10.05
CA GLU A 66 2.98 -1.10 -10.21
C GLU A 66 1.45 -1.18 -10.19
N LYS A 67 0.89 -2.34 -10.54
CA LYS A 67 -0.56 -2.59 -10.58
C LYS A 67 -1.03 -3.59 -9.53
N ASP A 68 -0.14 -4.05 -8.66
CA ASP A 68 -0.44 -5.09 -7.70
C ASP A 68 -0.80 -4.45 -6.35
N ASP A 69 -2.08 -4.57 -5.96
CA ASP A 69 -2.61 -4.15 -4.67
C ASP A 69 -2.23 -5.15 -3.54
N ALA A 70 -1.30 -6.07 -3.78
CA ALA A 70 -0.92 -7.14 -2.85
C ALA A 70 -0.35 -6.63 -1.51
N CYS A 71 0.14 -5.39 -1.48
CA CYS A 71 0.67 -4.76 -0.27
C CYS A 71 -0.29 -3.77 0.40
N THR A 72 -1.57 -3.73 -0.02
CA THR A 72 -2.54 -2.86 0.60
C THR A 72 -3.08 -3.43 1.90
N VAL A 73 -3.35 -2.55 2.85
CA VAL A 73 -3.94 -2.90 4.15
C VAL A 73 -5.46 -2.99 4.00
N PRO A 74 -6.08 -4.13 4.38
CA PRO A 74 -7.53 -4.23 4.40
C PRO A 74 -8.10 -3.31 5.48
N ILE A 75 -9.15 -2.57 5.12
CA ILE A 75 -9.86 -1.67 6.02
C ILE A 75 -11.35 -1.81 5.90
N HIS A 76 -12.03 -1.39 6.96
CA HIS A 76 -13.47 -1.29 7.07
C HIS A 76 -13.88 0.15 7.34
N PHE A 77 -15.13 0.48 7.07
CA PHE A 77 -15.66 1.80 7.41
C PHE A 77 -17.11 1.77 7.89
N SER A 78 -17.46 2.77 8.68
CA SER A 78 -18.84 3.12 9.02
C SER A 78 -19.03 4.62 8.83
N CYS A 79 -20.07 4.99 8.10
CA CYS A 79 -20.39 6.39 7.83
C CYS A 79 -21.80 6.73 8.31
N SER A 80 -21.95 7.84 9.02
CA SER A 80 -23.25 8.38 9.44
C SER A 80 -23.48 9.75 8.80
N CYS A 81 -24.65 9.90 8.14
CA CYS A 81 -25.06 11.08 7.44
C CYS A 81 -26.49 11.46 7.86
N GLN A 82 -26.60 12.31 8.89
CA GLN A 82 -27.87 12.69 9.51
C GLN A 82 -28.16 14.18 9.32
N ALA A 83 -29.45 14.52 9.30
CA ALA A 83 -29.87 15.92 9.15
C ALA A 83 -29.39 16.79 10.31
N GLY A 84 -28.81 17.94 10.00
CA GLY A 84 -28.37 18.91 11.00
C GLY A 84 -27.11 18.53 11.77
N GLN A 85 -26.48 17.40 11.45
CA GLN A 85 -25.23 16.97 12.04
C GLN A 85 -24.11 16.87 10.98
N PRO A 86 -22.85 17.10 11.33
CA PRO A 86 -21.73 16.84 10.42
C PRO A 86 -21.74 15.38 9.99
N VAL A 87 -21.47 15.10 8.72
CA VAL A 87 -21.27 13.73 8.28
C VAL A 87 -20.01 13.18 8.93
N SER A 88 -20.08 11.99 9.52
CA SER A 88 -18.96 11.33 10.18
C SER A 88 -18.58 10.04 9.48
N LEU A 89 -17.28 9.82 9.34
CA LEU A 89 -16.70 8.60 8.77
C LEU A 89 -15.68 8.03 9.74
N THR A 90 -15.91 6.81 10.20
CA THR A 90 -14.96 6.03 10.98
C THR A 90 -14.37 4.94 10.10
N VAL A 91 -13.05 4.80 10.11
CA VAL A 91 -12.30 3.77 9.38
C VAL A 91 -11.42 2.99 10.35
N TRP A 92 -11.27 1.68 10.12
CA TRP A 92 -10.43 0.85 10.96
C TRP A 92 -9.83 -0.31 10.17
N ASP A 93 -8.76 -0.89 10.70
CA ASP A 93 -8.11 -2.09 10.18
C ASP A 93 -8.21 -3.27 11.15
N ASP A 94 -7.83 -4.46 10.68
CA ASP A 94 -7.79 -5.68 11.50
C ASP A 94 -6.69 -5.65 12.59
N GLY A 95 -5.78 -4.70 12.51
CA GLY A 95 -4.72 -4.46 13.51
C GLY A 95 -5.19 -3.65 14.73
N GLY A 96 -6.46 -3.22 14.76
CA GLY A 96 -7.04 -2.43 15.85
C GLY A 96 -6.77 -0.92 15.77
N HIS A 97 -6.24 -0.42 14.66
CA HIS A 97 -6.11 1.02 14.44
C HIS A 97 -7.44 1.57 13.97
N VAL A 98 -7.89 2.65 14.59
CA VAL A 98 -9.16 3.33 14.31
C VAL A 98 -8.90 4.80 14.11
N ALA A 99 -9.54 5.40 13.12
CA ALA A 99 -9.55 6.84 12.92
C ALA A 99 -10.93 7.31 12.47
N ALA A 100 -11.25 8.56 12.74
CA ALA A 100 -12.49 9.19 12.33
C ALA A 100 -12.21 10.56 11.70
N ALA A 101 -13.08 10.94 10.79
CA ALA A 101 -13.12 12.29 10.22
C ALA A 101 -14.55 12.79 10.16
N GLU A 102 -14.69 14.10 10.22
CA GLU A 102 -15.98 14.78 10.07
C GLU A 102 -15.97 15.67 8.83
N GLY A 103 -17.08 15.71 8.14
CA GLY A 103 -17.29 16.53 6.97
C GLY A 103 -18.37 17.60 7.21
N PRO A 104 -18.81 18.29 6.15
CA PRO A 104 -19.85 19.30 6.27
C PRO A 104 -21.21 18.72 6.71
N ILE A 105 -22.08 19.58 7.21
CA ILE A 105 -23.48 19.23 7.48
C ILE A 105 -24.17 19.00 6.14
N PRO A 106 -24.87 17.85 5.95
CA PRO A 106 -25.62 17.57 4.73
C PRO A 106 -26.75 18.59 4.51
N GLU A 107 -26.95 18.95 3.26
CA GLU A 107 -28.04 19.87 2.87
C GLU A 107 -29.28 19.08 2.43
N PRO A 108 -30.49 19.67 2.49
CA PRO A 108 -31.67 19.07 1.88
C PRO A 108 -31.47 18.89 0.37
N ALA A 109 -31.80 17.73 -0.17
CA ALA A 109 -31.65 17.42 -1.59
C ALA A 109 -32.70 18.25 -2.41
N GLN A 110 -32.24 18.98 -3.42
CA GLN A 110 -33.10 19.70 -4.34
C GLN A 110 -33.59 18.83 -5.51
N ASN A 111 -32.75 17.92 -5.99
CA ASN A 111 -33.07 17.06 -7.14
C ASN A 111 -32.95 15.57 -6.81
N LYS A 112 -31.70 15.11 -6.55
CA LYS A 112 -31.41 13.71 -6.24
C LYS A 112 -30.88 13.61 -4.82
N ALA A 113 -31.57 12.87 -3.96
CA ALA A 113 -31.09 12.54 -2.63
C ALA A 113 -29.92 11.57 -2.69
N LEU A 114 -28.99 11.69 -1.75
CA LEU A 114 -27.91 10.74 -1.52
C LEU A 114 -28.49 9.45 -0.94
N THR A 115 -28.13 8.32 -1.52
CA THR A 115 -28.48 7.01 -0.96
C THR A 115 -27.30 6.40 -0.22
N ALA A 116 -27.57 5.49 0.71
CA ALA A 116 -26.52 4.73 1.40
C ALA A 116 -25.59 4.03 0.39
N SER A 117 -26.16 3.37 -0.61
CA SER A 117 -25.40 2.67 -1.66
C SER A 117 -24.53 3.63 -2.50
N ASP A 118 -25.01 4.82 -2.85
CA ASP A 118 -24.23 5.84 -3.57
C ASP A 118 -23.04 6.32 -2.73
N LEU A 119 -23.23 6.47 -1.41
CA LEU A 119 -22.19 6.88 -0.47
C LEU A 119 -21.15 5.78 -0.26
N GLU A 120 -21.59 4.55 -0.02
CA GLU A 120 -20.72 3.38 0.11
C GLU A 120 -19.84 3.17 -1.13
N ALA A 121 -20.44 3.21 -2.33
CA ALA A 121 -19.71 3.05 -3.58
C ALA A 121 -18.62 4.13 -3.81
N ARG A 122 -18.78 5.31 -3.22
CA ARG A 122 -17.79 6.40 -3.28
C ARG A 122 -16.71 6.23 -2.20
N LEU A 123 -17.08 5.79 -1.00
CA LEU A 123 -16.16 5.59 0.12
C LEU A 123 -15.25 4.38 -0.11
N GLN A 124 -15.73 3.34 -0.79
CA GLN A 124 -14.94 2.15 -1.16
C GLN A 124 -13.78 2.43 -2.13
N LYS A 125 -13.77 3.61 -2.80
CA LYS A 125 -12.71 3.97 -3.76
C LYS A 125 -11.42 4.38 -3.05
N THR A 126 -10.61 3.42 -2.66
CA THR A 126 -9.32 3.64 -1.96
C THR A 126 -8.10 3.64 -2.89
N GLY A 127 -8.30 3.60 -4.22
CA GLY A 127 -7.20 3.56 -5.19
C GLY A 127 -6.20 4.70 -5.01
N GLY A 128 -4.91 4.39 -5.17
CA GLY A 128 -3.80 5.34 -4.95
C GLY A 128 -3.43 5.57 -3.48
N THR A 129 -3.99 4.79 -2.55
CA THR A 129 -3.63 4.80 -1.13
C THR A 129 -3.03 3.46 -0.70
N ALA A 130 -2.47 3.39 0.51
CA ALA A 130 -1.98 2.16 1.11
C ALA A 130 -3.09 1.21 1.58
N PHE A 131 -4.36 1.56 1.34
CA PHE A 131 -5.51 0.85 1.88
C PHE A 131 -6.37 0.21 0.79
N ARG A 132 -7.01 -0.89 1.13
CA ARG A 132 -8.03 -1.56 0.33
C ARG A 132 -9.28 -1.77 1.17
N CYS A 133 -10.38 -1.14 0.79
CA CYS A 133 -11.65 -1.36 1.47
C CYS A 133 -12.16 -2.78 1.21
N THR A 134 -12.45 -3.50 2.30
CA THR A 134 -13.02 -4.87 2.26
C THR A 134 -14.50 -4.88 2.59
N ASP A 135 -14.93 -4.03 3.52
CA ASP A 135 -16.30 -3.95 3.97
C ASP A 135 -16.62 -2.55 4.51
N GLY A 136 -17.88 -2.16 4.45
CA GLY A 136 -18.30 -0.88 4.98
C GLY A 136 -19.80 -0.65 4.86
N SER A 137 -20.31 0.19 5.74
CA SER A 137 -21.71 0.56 5.79
C SER A 137 -21.89 2.06 5.90
N ALA A 138 -22.99 2.55 5.32
CA ALA A 138 -23.42 3.93 5.47
C ALA A 138 -24.87 3.99 5.96
N ASP A 139 -25.09 4.79 6.99
CA ASP A 139 -26.43 5.15 7.48
C ASP A 139 -26.72 6.58 7.02
N VAL A 140 -27.70 6.74 6.13
CA VAL A 140 -28.05 8.01 5.48
C VAL A 140 -29.53 8.32 5.70
N ALA A 141 -29.83 9.43 6.35
CA ALA A 141 -31.20 9.90 6.48
C ALA A 141 -31.78 10.36 5.12
N ASP A 142 -33.06 10.17 4.95
CA ASP A 142 -33.76 10.47 3.69
C ASP A 142 -33.70 11.95 3.32
N GLY A 143 -33.66 12.21 2.01
CA GLY A 143 -33.78 13.59 1.48
C GLY A 143 -32.53 14.44 1.67
N LEU A 144 -31.39 13.89 1.98
CA LEU A 144 -30.14 14.61 2.16
C LEU A 144 -29.27 14.62 0.89
N PHE A 145 -28.41 15.61 0.79
CA PHE A 145 -27.42 15.78 -0.28
C PHE A 145 -26.05 16.11 0.29
N LEU A 146 -25.04 15.47 -0.30
CA LEU A 146 -23.62 15.81 -0.12
C LEU A 146 -22.94 15.89 -1.48
N SER A 147 -22.13 16.92 -1.67
CA SER A 147 -21.34 17.04 -2.90
C SER A 147 -20.31 15.93 -3.02
N ALA A 148 -19.99 15.53 -4.25
CA ALA A 148 -18.94 14.54 -4.51
C ALA A 148 -17.58 14.99 -3.95
N GLY A 149 -17.30 16.30 -3.98
CA GLY A 149 -16.11 16.90 -3.40
C GLY A 149 -16.03 16.70 -1.89
N ALA A 150 -17.12 16.92 -1.17
CA ALA A 150 -17.21 16.73 0.27
C ALA A 150 -16.97 15.26 0.67
N VAL A 151 -17.60 14.31 -0.03
CA VAL A 151 -17.40 12.88 0.21
C VAL A 151 -15.94 12.47 -0.05
N ASN A 152 -15.32 12.99 -1.11
CA ASN A 152 -13.92 12.69 -1.42
C ASN A 152 -12.96 13.32 -0.42
N ALA A 153 -13.25 14.52 0.11
CA ALA A 153 -12.46 15.14 1.17
C ALA A 153 -12.55 14.32 2.46
N LEU A 154 -13.77 14.01 2.90
CA LEU A 154 -14.03 13.19 4.08
C LEU A 154 -13.27 11.86 4.04
N ARG A 155 -13.33 11.16 2.90
CA ARG A 155 -12.59 9.91 2.71
C ARG A 155 -11.08 10.10 2.82
N ARG A 156 -10.51 11.12 2.17
CA ARG A 156 -9.06 11.40 2.24
C ARG A 156 -8.61 11.70 3.66
N ASP A 157 -9.39 12.51 4.37
CA ASP A 157 -9.05 12.93 5.73
C ASP A 157 -9.10 11.74 6.70
N ALA A 158 -10.11 10.87 6.57
CA ALA A 158 -10.22 9.64 7.36
C ALA A 158 -9.04 8.66 7.09
N LEU A 159 -8.68 8.45 5.81
CA LEU A 159 -7.58 7.57 5.45
C LEU A 159 -6.24 8.14 5.89
N ALA A 160 -6.00 9.45 5.77
CA ALA A 160 -4.80 10.10 6.27
C ALA A 160 -4.69 10.01 7.81
N ALA A 161 -5.80 10.17 8.52
CA ALA A 161 -5.84 9.99 9.97
C ALA A 161 -5.52 8.55 10.37
N LEU A 162 -6.03 7.55 9.64
CA LEU A 162 -5.72 6.14 9.88
C LEU A 162 -4.23 5.84 9.61
N GLU A 163 -3.67 6.38 8.54
CA GLU A 163 -2.26 6.24 8.22
C GLU A 163 -1.39 6.81 9.33
N ASN A 164 -1.69 8.00 9.83
CA ASN A 164 -1.00 8.62 10.96
C ASN A 164 -1.08 7.76 12.23
N THR A 165 -2.26 7.18 12.52
CA THR A 165 -2.45 6.29 13.67
C THR A 165 -1.60 5.02 13.56
N ARG A 166 -1.51 4.45 12.37
CA ARG A 166 -0.68 3.26 12.08
C ARG A 166 0.81 3.55 12.15
N CYS A 167 1.23 4.73 11.71
CA CYS A 167 2.63 5.17 11.71
C CYS A 167 3.09 5.74 13.06
N ALA A 168 2.19 5.87 14.04
CA ALA A 168 2.54 6.37 15.36
C ALA A 168 3.58 5.44 16.04
N VAL A 169 4.76 5.99 16.30
CA VAL A 169 5.81 5.24 17.01
C VAL A 169 5.50 5.27 18.49
N PRO A 170 5.41 4.12 19.18
CA PRO A 170 5.21 4.09 20.62
C PRO A 170 6.40 4.76 21.31
N VAL A 171 6.11 5.72 22.18
CA VAL A 171 7.14 6.36 23.02
C VAL A 171 7.73 5.29 23.92
N ARG A 172 9.02 4.97 23.71
CA ARG A 172 9.76 4.09 24.59
C ARG A 172 9.89 4.79 25.94
N ARG A 173 9.36 4.17 27.00
CA ARG A 173 9.68 4.61 28.35
C ARG A 173 11.15 4.28 28.60
N GLU A 174 11.96 5.29 28.95
CA GLU A 174 13.28 5.06 29.49
C GLU A 174 13.11 4.24 30.77
N GLN A 175 13.66 3.03 30.78
CA GLN A 175 13.82 2.30 32.03
C GLN A 175 15.08 2.83 32.68
N ASP A 176 14.92 3.50 33.80
CA ASP A 176 16.05 3.83 34.67
C ASP A 176 16.68 2.51 35.19
N PHE A 177 17.74 2.12 34.54
CA PHE A 177 18.63 1.11 35.11
C PHE A 177 19.47 1.79 36.15
N SER A 178 18.93 1.89 37.37
CA SER A 178 19.78 2.18 38.52
C SER A 178 20.67 0.97 38.78
N PRO A 179 22.00 1.11 38.85
CA PRO A 179 22.94 0.03 39.13
C PRO A 179 22.77 -0.55 40.53
#